data_63062abaf03a83716582b9465544365a
#
_entry.id   63062abaf03a83716582b9465544365a
#
_cell.length_a   1.000
_cell.length_b   1.000
_cell.length_c   1.000
_cell.angle_alpha   90.00
_cell.angle_beta   90.00
_cell.angle_gamma   90.00
#
_symmetry.space_group_name_H-M   'P 1'
#
loop_
_entity.id
_entity.type
_entity.pdbx_description
1 polymer ?
#
loop_
_entity_poly.entity_id
_entity_poly.type
_entity_poly.pdbx_seq_one_letter_code
_entity_poly.pdbx_strand_id
1 'polypeptide(L)'
;SWGDITPIRRTVTGTITFDTTNGSTSVTVNDTGHGAIAGDFVTFSGTTGDPGGIPNASLNNQFEIIEVFNANEYRITSPVAATSTATAAGTADAAYQINTGSDKSFIDFGWGTGTWGLSTWGTPRPPSASLQLLSQVWQFDNYGEKLILQYVDGGIYEWDPASGLAVRATAIAGAPTKSKYALVSTPDRHLVCFGTEDTIGTPNTQDPMFVRFSNQEDINTFVPTATNTAGGQRLTDGNEIITALRSRGQILIWTDTSLHGQQYLGPPYTFGFQQLGANCGCIGPHAAADVNGVAYWMSKDAFFVFDGTVKKIPCTVQDYVFKDINIVQAQKVHVGINTQFNEVTWWYCSFTSDYIDRFVTYNYLENVWHIGSMARTAWADIGTFEKPIATEYDPESTAATLTTIYGLTAGRSMLYNQEDGVNGAGSPIFAYIYSGYFDIGDGDDMLLMSRFIPDFKNQVGNLTVRLLLRAFPQASASPSSLDPYVITPTTEKVDTRARGRQIQLRIESDELDSNWRFGTMRVDLQKDGLR
;
A
#
# COMPACT_ATOMS: atom_id res chain seq x y z
N SER A 1 -0.44 -24.57 -1.28
CA SER A 1 -1.91 -24.38 -1.32
C SER A 1 -2.23 -23.00 -0.77
N TRP A 2 -3.26 -22.39 -1.29
CA TRP A 2 -3.80 -21.10 -0.84
C TRP A 2 -5.07 -21.34 -0.04
N GLY A 3 -5.33 -20.52 0.97
CA GLY A 3 -6.55 -20.56 1.77
C GLY A 3 -7.01 -19.13 2.06
N ASP A 4 -8.32 -18.93 2.09
CA ASP A 4 -8.92 -17.66 2.45
C ASP A 4 -9.22 -17.65 3.95
N ILE A 5 -8.50 -16.81 4.70
CA ILE A 5 -8.64 -16.67 6.16
C ILE A 5 -9.44 -15.41 6.55
N THR A 6 -10.04 -14.71 5.59
CA THR A 6 -10.84 -13.48 5.85
C THR A 6 -11.92 -13.77 6.89
N PRO A 7 -12.04 -13.00 7.98
CA PRO A 7 -13.03 -13.24 9.03
C PRO A 7 -14.48 -13.11 8.51
N ILE A 8 -15.36 -13.85 9.16
CA ILE A 8 -16.81 -13.79 8.90
C ILE A 8 -17.43 -12.80 9.89
N ARG A 9 -18.13 -11.79 9.37
CA ARG A 9 -18.85 -10.79 10.18
C ARG A 9 -20.27 -11.23 10.57
N ARG A 10 -20.93 -12.07 9.75
CA ARG A 10 -22.30 -12.50 9.96
C ARG A 10 -22.54 -13.87 9.34
N THR A 11 -23.25 -14.71 10.03
CA THR A 11 -23.79 -15.98 9.52
C THR A 11 -25.31 -15.97 9.61
N VAL A 12 -25.98 -16.58 8.64
CA VAL A 12 -27.42 -16.75 8.57
C VAL A 12 -27.72 -18.18 8.24
N THR A 13 -28.75 -18.75 8.85
CA THR A 13 -29.11 -20.17 8.64
C THR A 13 -30.53 -20.27 8.10
N GLY A 14 -30.68 -20.87 6.91
CA GLY A 14 -31.93 -21.33 6.34
C GLY A 14 -32.97 -20.28 5.95
N THR A 15 -32.62 -18.97 5.97
CA THR A 15 -33.59 -17.89 5.69
C THR A 15 -33.34 -17.14 4.38
N ILE A 16 -32.21 -17.41 3.72
CA ILE A 16 -31.87 -16.78 2.44
C ILE A 16 -32.73 -17.38 1.35
N THR A 17 -33.27 -16.53 0.47
CA THR A 17 -34.01 -16.94 -0.73
C THR A 17 -33.49 -16.27 -1.98
N PHE A 18 -33.79 -16.82 -3.14
CA PHE A 18 -33.25 -16.38 -4.42
C PHE A 18 -34.36 -16.02 -5.40
N ASP A 19 -34.21 -14.88 -6.09
CA ASP A 19 -35.03 -14.51 -7.23
C ASP A 19 -34.23 -14.69 -8.52
N THR A 20 -34.79 -15.37 -9.49
CA THR A 20 -34.15 -15.71 -10.74
C THR A 20 -35.01 -15.30 -11.93
N THR A 21 -34.36 -15.02 -13.06
CA THR A 21 -35.04 -14.75 -14.35
C THR A 21 -34.59 -15.79 -15.37
N ASN A 22 -35.53 -16.41 -16.07
CA ASN A 22 -35.22 -17.42 -17.08
C ASN A 22 -34.18 -16.93 -18.10
N GLY A 23 -33.14 -17.73 -18.33
CA GLY A 23 -32.04 -17.43 -19.24
C GLY A 23 -30.98 -16.48 -18.67
N SER A 24 -31.12 -15.99 -17.43
CA SER A 24 -30.17 -15.06 -16.80
C SER A 24 -29.24 -15.78 -15.82
N THR A 25 -27.98 -15.32 -15.76
CA THR A 25 -27.03 -15.67 -14.69
C THR A 25 -27.11 -14.72 -13.50
N SER A 26 -27.84 -13.60 -13.65
CA SER A 26 -28.07 -12.64 -12.56
C SER A 26 -29.10 -13.20 -11.58
N VAL A 27 -28.72 -13.30 -10.31
CA VAL A 27 -29.56 -13.80 -9.23
C VAL A 27 -29.67 -12.73 -8.16
N THR A 28 -30.89 -12.36 -7.80
CA THR A 28 -31.16 -11.51 -6.63
C THR A 28 -31.27 -12.38 -5.39
N VAL A 29 -30.57 -11.99 -4.35
CA VAL A 29 -30.57 -12.67 -3.06
C VAL A 29 -31.35 -11.84 -2.06
N ASN A 30 -32.32 -12.47 -1.37
CA ASN A 30 -33.13 -11.84 -0.34
C ASN A 30 -32.61 -12.25 1.04
N ASP A 31 -32.10 -11.28 1.79
CA ASP A 31 -31.61 -11.43 3.17
C ASP A 31 -31.79 -10.13 3.96
N THR A 32 -32.67 -10.15 4.94
CA THR A 32 -33.00 -8.97 5.74
C THR A 32 -31.82 -8.48 6.58
N GLY A 33 -31.45 -7.21 6.37
CA GLY A 33 -30.39 -6.56 7.14
C GLY A 33 -29.00 -7.15 6.89
N HIS A 34 -28.69 -7.51 5.64
CA HIS A 34 -27.40 -8.14 5.28
C HIS A 34 -26.19 -7.24 5.53
N GLY A 35 -26.33 -5.91 5.52
CA GLY A 35 -25.25 -4.95 5.81
C GLY A 35 -24.06 -5.05 4.86
N ALA A 36 -24.24 -5.62 3.66
CA ALA A 36 -23.22 -5.74 2.64
C ALA A 36 -23.20 -4.52 1.73
N ILE A 37 -22.04 -4.27 1.13
CA ILE A 37 -21.84 -3.29 0.06
C ILE A 37 -21.43 -4.02 -1.22
N ALA A 38 -21.52 -3.35 -2.37
CA ALA A 38 -21.00 -3.91 -3.62
C ALA A 38 -19.49 -4.15 -3.50
N GLY A 39 -19.02 -5.30 -4.00
CA GLY A 39 -17.65 -5.77 -3.85
C GLY A 39 -17.41 -6.65 -2.62
N ASP A 40 -18.36 -6.79 -1.71
CA ASP A 40 -18.28 -7.74 -0.59
C ASP A 40 -18.43 -9.17 -1.08
N PHE A 41 -18.04 -10.13 -0.23
CA PHE A 41 -18.15 -11.55 -0.52
C PHE A 41 -19.09 -12.27 0.45
N VAL A 42 -19.87 -13.20 -0.11
CA VAL A 42 -20.75 -14.10 0.63
C VAL A 42 -20.52 -15.53 0.18
N THR A 43 -20.53 -16.48 1.12
CA THR A 43 -20.48 -17.91 0.82
C THR A 43 -21.80 -18.53 1.20
N PHE A 44 -22.47 -19.18 0.25
CA PHE A 44 -23.68 -19.95 0.51
C PHE A 44 -23.35 -21.42 0.73
N SER A 45 -24.15 -22.06 1.57
CA SER A 45 -24.13 -23.49 1.83
C SER A 45 -25.53 -24.01 2.13
N GLY A 46 -25.71 -25.33 2.06
CA GLY A 46 -27.00 -25.92 2.36
C GLY A 46 -28.15 -25.46 1.45
N THR A 47 -27.88 -24.96 0.25
CA THR A 47 -28.91 -24.50 -0.68
C THR A 47 -29.86 -25.63 -1.04
N THR A 48 -31.15 -25.35 -1.05
CA THR A 48 -32.23 -26.30 -1.34
C THR A 48 -33.14 -25.80 -2.45
N GLY A 49 -33.87 -26.70 -3.11
CA GLY A 49 -34.96 -26.35 -4.02
C GLY A 49 -34.58 -25.96 -5.43
N ASP A 50 -33.30 -26.04 -5.82
CA ASP A 50 -32.78 -25.65 -7.15
C ASP A 50 -33.43 -24.35 -7.67
N PRO A 51 -33.15 -23.19 -7.05
CA PRO A 51 -33.84 -21.92 -7.34
C PRO A 51 -33.80 -21.57 -8.83
N GLY A 52 -34.98 -21.43 -9.46
CA GLY A 52 -35.07 -21.17 -10.89
C GLY A 52 -34.44 -22.23 -11.79
N GLY A 53 -34.24 -23.46 -11.29
CA GLY A 53 -33.54 -24.55 -11.98
C GLY A 53 -32.00 -24.40 -12.00
N ILE A 54 -31.44 -23.52 -11.20
CA ILE A 54 -30.00 -23.46 -10.95
C ILE A 54 -29.66 -24.60 -9.96
N PRO A 55 -28.73 -25.51 -10.28
CA PRO A 55 -28.36 -26.59 -9.36
C PRO A 55 -27.85 -26.04 -8.01
N ASN A 56 -28.30 -26.59 -6.90
CA ASN A 56 -27.88 -26.21 -5.55
C ASN A 56 -26.35 -26.20 -5.40
N ALA A 57 -25.66 -27.17 -6.01
CA ALA A 57 -24.19 -27.24 -6.00
C ALA A 57 -23.51 -26.03 -6.66
N SER A 58 -24.17 -25.37 -7.62
CA SER A 58 -23.68 -24.18 -8.28
C SER A 58 -23.83 -22.93 -7.42
N LEU A 59 -24.80 -22.94 -6.49
CA LEU A 59 -25.00 -21.85 -5.52
C LEU A 59 -24.25 -22.07 -4.21
N ASN A 60 -23.85 -23.29 -3.85
CA ASN A 60 -23.06 -23.59 -2.66
C ASN A 60 -21.58 -23.22 -2.88
N ASN A 61 -21.32 -21.95 -3.13
CA ASN A 61 -20.02 -21.38 -3.42
C ASN A 61 -19.88 -19.98 -2.83
N GLN A 62 -18.69 -19.42 -2.95
CA GLN A 62 -18.43 -18.01 -2.66
C GLN A 62 -18.79 -17.15 -3.87
N PHE A 63 -19.47 -16.03 -3.61
CA PHE A 63 -19.87 -15.06 -4.62
C PHE A 63 -19.49 -13.65 -4.20
N GLU A 64 -19.11 -12.85 -5.19
CA GLU A 64 -19.01 -11.40 -5.05
C GLU A 64 -20.42 -10.79 -5.15
N ILE A 65 -20.71 -9.83 -4.30
CA ILE A 65 -21.93 -9.03 -4.32
C ILE A 65 -21.74 -7.90 -5.33
N ILE A 66 -22.33 -8.04 -6.51
CA ILE A 66 -22.13 -7.11 -7.63
C ILE A 66 -22.86 -5.79 -7.41
N GLU A 67 -24.05 -5.84 -6.82
CA GLU A 67 -24.90 -4.67 -6.60
C GLU A 67 -25.78 -4.88 -5.37
N VAL A 68 -25.97 -3.83 -4.59
CA VAL A 68 -26.90 -3.80 -3.46
C VAL A 68 -28.07 -2.91 -3.82
N PHE A 69 -29.27 -3.49 -3.86
CA PHE A 69 -30.49 -2.74 -4.17
C PHE A 69 -31.05 -1.99 -2.97
N ASN A 70 -31.03 -2.63 -1.80
CA ASN A 70 -31.51 -2.07 -0.54
C ASN A 70 -30.95 -2.88 0.65
N ALA A 71 -31.37 -2.59 1.87
CA ALA A 71 -30.90 -3.27 3.08
C ALA A 71 -31.23 -4.78 3.15
N ASN A 72 -32.08 -5.28 2.25
CA ASN A 72 -32.59 -6.65 2.27
C ASN A 72 -32.34 -7.43 0.98
N GLU A 73 -31.83 -6.78 -0.07
CA GLU A 73 -31.68 -7.38 -1.39
C GLU A 73 -30.38 -6.96 -2.06
N TYR A 74 -29.69 -7.92 -2.65
CA TYR A 74 -28.48 -7.69 -3.43
C TYR A 74 -28.38 -8.69 -4.59
N ARG A 75 -27.46 -8.45 -5.52
CA ARG A 75 -27.26 -9.24 -6.72
C ARG A 75 -25.92 -9.96 -6.70
N ILE A 76 -25.94 -11.23 -7.14
CA ILE A 76 -24.75 -12.04 -7.45
C ILE A 76 -24.83 -12.52 -8.89
N THR A 77 -23.71 -13.06 -9.41
CA THR A 77 -23.68 -13.75 -10.73
C THR A 77 -23.48 -15.25 -10.52
N SER A 78 -24.45 -16.03 -10.90
CA SER A 78 -24.37 -17.49 -10.89
C SER A 78 -23.53 -17.98 -12.07
N PRO A 79 -22.72 -19.07 -11.90
CA PRO A 79 -22.00 -19.68 -13.00
C PRO A 79 -22.93 -20.38 -14.03
N VAL A 80 -24.17 -20.62 -13.65
CA VAL A 80 -25.18 -21.29 -14.50
C VAL A 80 -26.39 -20.39 -14.63
N ALA A 81 -26.90 -20.23 -15.88
CA ALA A 81 -28.11 -19.48 -16.13
C ALA A 81 -29.36 -20.21 -15.59
N ALA A 82 -30.31 -19.44 -15.05
CA ALA A 82 -31.58 -19.98 -14.60
C ALA A 82 -32.38 -20.52 -15.78
N THR A 83 -33.04 -21.64 -15.60
CA THR A 83 -33.91 -22.26 -16.60
C THR A 83 -35.39 -21.89 -16.43
N SER A 84 -35.74 -21.19 -15.35
CA SER A 84 -37.04 -20.63 -15.09
C SER A 84 -36.97 -19.36 -14.24
N THR A 85 -38.01 -18.53 -14.35
CA THR A 85 -38.21 -17.39 -13.44
C THR A 85 -38.82 -17.88 -12.14
N ALA A 86 -38.22 -17.51 -11.01
CA ALA A 86 -38.71 -17.84 -9.68
C ALA A 86 -38.50 -16.66 -8.72
N THR A 87 -39.40 -16.54 -7.74
CA THR A 87 -39.34 -15.50 -6.70
C THR A 87 -39.31 -16.16 -5.33
N ALA A 88 -38.44 -15.68 -4.45
CA ALA A 88 -38.23 -16.22 -3.09
C ALA A 88 -38.09 -17.75 -3.09
N ALA A 89 -37.35 -18.30 -4.06
CA ALA A 89 -37.19 -19.73 -4.26
C ALA A 89 -36.00 -20.28 -3.50
N GLY A 90 -36.11 -21.51 -3.01
CA GLY A 90 -35.11 -22.21 -2.26
C GLY A 90 -34.82 -21.59 -0.89
N THR A 91 -33.90 -22.22 -0.15
CA THR A 91 -33.36 -21.66 1.07
C THR A 91 -31.86 -21.96 1.12
N ALA A 92 -31.07 -21.11 1.78
CA ALA A 92 -29.66 -21.32 1.97
C ALA A 92 -29.19 -20.77 3.32
N ASP A 93 -28.04 -21.29 3.78
CA ASP A 93 -27.20 -20.64 4.78
C ASP A 93 -26.26 -19.67 4.09
N ALA A 94 -25.94 -18.57 4.74
CA ALA A 94 -24.98 -17.60 4.23
C ALA A 94 -23.95 -17.22 5.29
N ALA A 95 -22.69 -17.11 4.86
CA ALA A 95 -21.58 -16.58 5.64
C ALA A 95 -21.01 -15.34 4.92
N TYR A 96 -21.21 -14.17 5.51
CA TYR A 96 -20.70 -12.90 4.98
C TYR A 96 -19.32 -12.62 5.53
N GLN A 97 -18.38 -12.37 4.66
CA GLN A 97 -17.07 -11.87 5.06
C GLN A 97 -17.20 -10.44 5.63
N ILE A 98 -16.18 -9.98 6.36
CA ILE A 98 -16.10 -8.56 6.68
C ILE A 98 -16.09 -7.73 5.40
N ASN A 99 -16.72 -6.56 5.46
CA ASN A 99 -16.81 -5.68 4.31
C ASN A 99 -15.42 -5.38 3.75
N THR A 100 -15.27 -5.45 2.44
CA THR A 100 -13.99 -5.17 1.75
C THR A 100 -13.56 -3.71 1.91
N GLY A 101 -14.52 -2.83 2.21
CA GLY A 101 -14.28 -1.40 2.33
C GLY A 101 -14.09 -0.71 0.98
N SER A 102 -13.63 0.53 1.01
CA SER A 102 -13.31 1.28 -0.20
C SER A 102 -11.89 0.96 -0.66
N ASP A 103 -11.72 0.74 -1.96
CA ASP A 103 -10.41 0.56 -2.61
C ASP A 103 -9.60 1.87 -2.67
N LYS A 104 -10.25 3.01 -2.51
CA LYS A 104 -9.63 4.33 -2.47
C LYS A 104 -10.26 5.22 -1.41
N SER A 105 -9.47 6.16 -0.92
CA SER A 105 -9.93 7.15 0.06
C SER A 105 -10.67 8.29 -0.63
N PHE A 106 -11.74 8.77 0.02
CA PHE A 106 -12.51 9.93 -0.43
C PHE A 106 -12.57 10.97 0.67
N ILE A 107 -12.39 12.23 0.31
CA ILE A 107 -12.72 13.37 1.18
C ILE A 107 -14.13 13.78 0.82
N ASP A 108 -15.07 13.58 1.75
CA ASP A 108 -16.50 13.83 1.53
C ASP A 108 -16.96 15.18 2.11
N PHE A 109 -16.23 16.25 1.78
CA PHE A 109 -16.55 17.61 2.17
C PHE A 109 -16.66 18.56 0.99
N GLY A 110 -17.69 19.37 1.00
CA GLY A 110 -17.86 20.52 0.13
C GLY A 110 -18.72 20.29 -1.10
N TRP A 111 -18.90 21.37 -1.85
CA TRP A 111 -19.63 21.37 -3.11
C TRP A 111 -18.82 20.60 -4.16
N GLY A 112 -19.45 19.55 -4.74
CA GLY A 112 -18.83 18.76 -5.80
C GLY A 112 -17.98 17.57 -5.32
N THR A 113 -17.97 17.25 -4.03
CA THR A 113 -17.34 16.04 -3.51
C THR A 113 -18.33 14.87 -3.46
N GLY A 114 -17.86 13.67 -3.82
CA GLY A 114 -18.66 12.45 -3.88
C GLY A 114 -19.45 12.28 -5.18
N THR A 115 -20.24 11.22 -5.28
CA THR A 115 -21.02 10.90 -6.48
C THR A 115 -22.18 11.88 -6.65
N TRP A 116 -22.34 12.45 -7.84
CA TRP A 116 -23.50 13.24 -8.21
C TRP A 116 -24.78 12.39 -8.09
N GLY A 117 -25.79 12.90 -7.38
CA GLY A 117 -27.09 12.24 -7.30
C GLY A 117 -27.35 11.47 -5.99
N LEU A 118 -26.47 11.51 -5.00
CA LEU A 118 -26.67 10.83 -3.71
C LEU A 118 -27.71 11.48 -2.79
N SER A 119 -28.23 12.68 -3.10
CA SER A 119 -29.37 13.28 -2.41
C SER A 119 -30.11 14.26 -3.33
N THR A 120 -31.36 14.57 -2.97
CA THR A 120 -32.14 15.58 -3.70
C THR A 120 -31.62 16.98 -3.43
N TRP A 121 -31.75 17.88 -4.40
CA TRP A 121 -31.42 19.29 -4.28
C TRP A 121 -32.07 19.89 -3.01
N GLY A 122 -31.26 20.55 -2.18
CA GLY A 122 -31.71 21.20 -0.97
C GLY A 122 -31.83 20.30 0.27
N THR A 123 -31.49 19.02 0.17
CA THR A 123 -31.45 18.12 1.33
C THR A 123 -29.99 17.98 1.80
N PRO A 124 -29.65 18.43 3.02
CA PRO A 124 -28.32 18.22 3.56
C PRO A 124 -28.07 16.72 3.75
N ARG A 125 -26.83 16.28 3.53
CA ARG A 125 -26.45 14.91 3.85
C ARG A 125 -26.71 14.59 5.33
N PRO A 126 -27.08 13.36 5.66
CA PRO A 126 -27.19 12.96 7.06
C PRO A 126 -25.90 13.25 7.81
N PRO A 127 -25.95 13.79 9.03
CA PRO A 127 -24.76 14.09 9.82
C PRO A 127 -23.94 12.85 10.22
N SER A 128 -24.45 11.66 9.98
CA SER A 128 -23.76 10.38 10.17
C SER A 128 -22.90 9.96 8.95
N ALA A 129 -22.92 10.70 7.84
CA ALA A 129 -21.97 10.46 6.77
C ALA A 129 -20.58 10.79 7.27
N SER A 130 -19.70 9.81 7.33
CA SER A 130 -18.31 10.00 7.72
C SER A 130 -17.67 11.02 6.79
N LEU A 131 -16.97 11.97 7.39
CA LEU A 131 -16.38 13.12 6.72
C LEU A 131 -15.21 12.74 5.82
N GLN A 132 -14.68 11.53 6.03
CA GLN A 132 -13.62 10.93 5.24
C GLN A 132 -13.81 9.41 5.24
N LEU A 133 -13.96 8.83 4.05
CA LEU A 133 -13.88 7.39 3.86
C LEU A 133 -12.44 7.04 3.50
N LEU A 134 -11.77 6.33 4.37
CA LEU A 134 -10.41 5.84 4.13
C LEU A 134 -10.46 4.51 3.39
N SER A 135 -9.46 4.26 2.55
CA SER A 135 -9.24 2.93 1.99
C SER A 135 -8.95 1.94 3.12
N GLN A 136 -9.53 0.75 3.01
CA GLN A 136 -9.32 -0.28 4.02
C GLN A 136 -7.93 -0.89 3.87
N VAL A 137 -7.15 -0.81 4.94
CA VAL A 137 -5.78 -1.30 4.99
C VAL A 137 -5.67 -2.31 6.12
N TRP A 138 -5.14 -3.49 5.82
CA TRP A 138 -4.90 -4.56 6.76
C TRP A 138 -3.52 -4.47 7.39
N GLN A 139 -3.47 -4.94 8.64
CA GLN A 139 -2.26 -5.06 9.42
C GLN A 139 -2.16 -6.46 10.00
N PHE A 140 -0.94 -6.96 10.07
CA PHE A 140 -0.65 -8.31 10.51
C PHE A 140 0.49 -8.30 11.53
N ASP A 141 0.35 -9.13 12.56
CA ASP A 141 1.42 -9.39 13.51
C ASP A 141 1.30 -10.81 14.06
N ASN A 142 2.35 -11.31 14.69
CA ASN A 142 2.38 -12.67 15.22
C ASN A 142 2.31 -12.66 16.76
N TYR A 143 1.42 -13.48 17.30
CA TYR A 143 1.38 -13.83 18.72
C TYR A 143 1.79 -15.29 18.91
N GLY A 144 3.10 -15.53 18.99
CA GLY A 144 3.64 -16.88 18.89
C GLY A 144 3.40 -17.46 17.50
N GLU A 145 2.69 -18.59 17.42
CA GLU A 145 2.33 -19.24 16.15
C GLU A 145 1.07 -18.65 15.51
N LYS A 146 0.24 -17.96 16.29
CA LYS A 146 -1.01 -17.35 15.81
C LYS A 146 -0.75 -16.06 15.07
N LEU A 147 -1.47 -15.85 13.97
CA LEU A 147 -1.51 -14.59 13.23
C LEU A 147 -2.60 -13.69 13.83
N ILE A 148 -2.23 -12.47 14.17
CA ILE A 148 -3.15 -11.40 14.55
C ILE A 148 -3.43 -10.56 13.31
N LEU A 149 -4.71 -10.32 13.04
CA LEU A 149 -5.18 -9.53 11.90
C LEU A 149 -6.01 -8.36 12.42
N GLN A 150 -5.78 -7.19 11.86
CA GLN A 150 -6.54 -5.99 12.18
C GLN A 150 -6.67 -5.13 10.91
N TYR A 151 -7.79 -4.46 10.73
CA TYR A 151 -7.96 -3.43 9.71
C TYR A 151 -8.32 -2.08 10.35
N VAL A 152 -7.93 -0.99 9.70
CA VAL A 152 -8.12 0.37 10.23
C VAL A 152 -9.59 0.63 10.57
N ASP A 153 -9.84 1.13 11.78
CA ASP A 153 -11.17 1.35 12.36
C ASP A 153 -12.04 0.09 12.48
N GLY A 154 -11.40 -1.07 12.52
CA GLY A 154 -12.05 -2.37 12.67
C GLY A 154 -11.63 -3.15 13.90
N GLY A 155 -12.23 -4.32 14.06
CA GLY A 155 -11.93 -5.28 15.12
C GLY A 155 -10.60 -5.99 14.92
N ILE A 156 -10.24 -6.79 15.92
CA ILE A 156 -9.01 -7.57 15.95
C ILE A 156 -9.36 -9.05 15.91
N TYR A 157 -8.65 -9.78 15.07
CA TYR A 157 -8.90 -11.19 14.78
C TYR A 157 -7.64 -12.01 15.00
N GLU A 158 -7.82 -13.29 15.31
CA GLU A 158 -6.74 -14.26 15.37
C GLU A 158 -6.99 -15.40 14.38
N TRP A 159 -5.92 -15.90 13.78
CA TRP A 159 -5.93 -17.11 13.00
C TRP A 159 -4.84 -18.06 13.49
N ASP A 160 -5.22 -19.32 13.75
CA ASP A 160 -4.31 -20.36 14.20
C ASP A 160 -3.95 -21.27 13.01
N PRO A 161 -2.67 -21.33 12.59
CA PRO A 161 -2.22 -22.23 11.52
C PRO A 161 -2.54 -23.70 11.77
N ALA A 162 -2.59 -24.13 13.03
CA ALA A 162 -2.93 -25.51 13.39
C ALA A 162 -4.37 -25.89 13.00
N SER A 163 -5.26 -24.90 12.85
CA SER A 163 -6.63 -25.11 12.37
C SER A 163 -6.71 -25.39 10.86
N GLY A 164 -5.63 -25.14 10.12
CA GLY A 164 -5.54 -25.34 8.68
C GLY A 164 -6.11 -24.18 7.85
N LEU A 165 -5.77 -24.15 6.56
CA LEU A 165 -6.10 -23.07 5.62
C LEU A 165 -7.59 -22.97 5.25
N ALA A 166 -8.41 -23.95 5.63
CA ALA A 166 -9.86 -23.93 5.40
C ALA A 166 -10.64 -23.23 6.52
N VAL A 167 -9.97 -22.88 7.63
CA VAL A 167 -10.59 -22.22 8.78
C VAL A 167 -10.31 -20.74 8.72
N ARG A 168 -11.38 -19.95 8.85
CA ARG A 168 -11.35 -18.48 8.84
C ARG A 168 -10.82 -17.94 10.18
N ALA A 169 -10.23 -16.75 10.14
CA ALA A 169 -9.87 -16.02 11.35
C ALA A 169 -11.12 -15.63 12.16
N THR A 170 -10.98 -15.62 13.47
CA THR A 170 -12.05 -15.33 14.43
C THR A 170 -11.74 -14.09 15.25
N ALA A 171 -12.77 -13.35 15.63
CA ALA A 171 -12.59 -12.18 16.50
C ALA A 171 -12.03 -12.61 17.87
N ILE A 172 -11.05 -11.86 18.37
CA ILE A 172 -10.47 -12.08 19.70
C ILE A 172 -11.50 -11.66 20.74
N ALA A 173 -11.89 -12.61 21.59
CA ALA A 173 -12.85 -12.35 22.65
C ALA A 173 -12.29 -11.30 23.63
N GLY A 174 -13.13 -10.31 24.01
CA GLY A 174 -12.73 -9.26 24.95
C GLY A 174 -11.78 -8.19 24.39
N ALA A 175 -11.34 -8.31 23.14
CA ALA A 175 -10.60 -7.23 22.48
C ALA A 175 -11.53 -6.07 22.08
N PRO A 176 -10.98 -4.85 21.90
CA PRO A 176 -11.73 -3.73 21.35
C PRO A 176 -12.31 -4.08 19.97
N THR A 177 -13.52 -3.60 19.69
CA THR A 177 -14.20 -3.83 18.41
C THR A 177 -13.82 -2.81 17.34
N LYS A 178 -13.13 -1.74 17.75
CA LYS A 178 -12.53 -0.72 16.88
C LYS A 178 -11.14 -0.30 17.33
N SER A 179 -10.20 -0.27 16.39
CA SER A 179 -8.86 0.30 16.62
C SER A 179 -8.26 0.80 15.31
N LYS A 180 -7.35 1.76 15.40
CA LYS A 180 -6.58 2.27 14.24
C LYS A 180 -5.47 1.31 13.87
N TYR A 181 -4.76 0.78 14.86
CA TYR A 181 -3.61 -0.09 14.70
C TYR A 181 -3.52 -1.10 15.85
N ALA A 182 -2.93 -2.26 15.63
CA ALA A 182 -2.65 -3.23 16.67
C ALA A 182 -1.29 -3.90 16.41
N LEU A 183 -0.55 -4.16 17.48
CA LEU A 183 0.69 -4.94 17.43
C LEU A 183 0.91 -5.71 18.73
N VAL A 184 1.76 -6.73 18.67
CA VAL A 184 2.16 -7.51 19.83
C VAL A 184 3.46 -6.93 20.41
N SER A 185 3.45 -6.57 21.69
CA SER A 185 4.65 -6.14 22.39
C SER A 185 5.55 -7.33 22.71
N THR A 186 6.82 -7.19 22.41
CA THR A 186 7.85 -8.18 22.72
C THR A 186 8.95 -7.52 23.58
N PRO A 187 9.47 -8.19 24.62
CA PRO A 187 9.32 -9.61 25.03
C PRO A 187 8.16 -9.88 25.98
N ASP A 188 7.39 -8.88 26.39
CA ASP A 188 6.37 -8.97 27.46
C ASP A 188 5.04 -9.57 26.99
N ARG A 189 4.85 -9.76 25.66
CA ARG A 189 3.72 -10.44 25.04
C ARG A 189 2.35 -9.91 25.44
N HIS A 190 2.19 -8.59 25.37
CA HIS A 190 0.89 -7.94 25.40
C HIS A 190 0.42 -7.65 23.96
N LEU A 191 -0.87 -7.79 23.69
CA LEU A 191 -1.49 -7.24 22.49
C LEU A 191 -1.85 -5.78 22.76
N VAL A 192 -1.26 -4.87 22.01
CA VAL A 192 -1.44 -3.42 22.16
C VAL A 192 -2.28 -2.89 21.01
N CYS A 193 -3.34 -2.16 21.33
CA CYS A 193 -4.30 -1.58 20.40
C CYS A 193 -4.20 -0.04 20.50
N PHE A 194 -4.09 0.62 19.36
CA PHE A 194 -3.89 2.07 19.24
C PHE A 194 -5.11 2.74 18.62
N GLY A 195 -5.48 3.93 19.10
CA GLY A 195 -6.64 4.65 18.61
C GLY A 195 -7.94 3.86 18.80
N THR A 196 -8.15 3.34 19.99
CA THR A 196 -9.18 2.34 20.29
C THR A 196 -10.29 2.88 21.21
N GLU A 197 -11.25 2.02 21.50
CA GLU A 197 -12.38 2.33 22.39
C GLU A 197 -11.95 2.62 23.81
N ASP A 198 -12.50 3.68 24.42
CA ASP A 198 -12.39 3.92 25.85
C ASP A 198 -13.16 2.87 26.64
N THR A 199 -14.36 2.50 26.19
CA THR A 199 -15.17 1.43 26.76
C THR A 199 -15.26 0.27 25.79
N ILE A 200 -14.62 -0.86 26.12
CA ILE A 200 -14.53 -2.06 25.27
C ILE A 200 -15.92 -2.54 24.86
N GLY A 201 -16.07 -2.88 23.57
CA GLY A 201 -17.33 -3.34 23.00
C GLY A 201 -18.33 -2.22 22.72
N THR A 202 -17.91 -0.96 22.81
CA THR A 202 -18.73 0.20 22.51
C THR A 202 -18.07 1.06 21.45
N PRO A 203 -18.27 0.73 20.14
CA PRO A 203 -17.57 1.35 19.01
C PRO A 203 -17.66 2.89 18.96
N ASN A 204 -18.72 3.47 19.51
CA ASN A 204 -18.95 4.92 19.56
C ASN A 204 -18.07 5.64 20.60
N THR A 205 -17.34 4.91 21.45
CA THR A 205 -16.40 5.46 22.42
C THR A 205 -14.95 5.43 21.93
N GLN A 206 -14.73 5.20 20.64
CA GLN A 206 -13.40 5.21 20.05
C GLN A 206 -12.75 6.59 20.24
N ASP A 207 -11.60 6.63 20.92
CA ASP A 207 -10.73 7.79 21.02
C ASP A 207 -9.48 7.53 20.16
N PRO A 208 -9.26 8.30 19.07
CA PRO A 208 -8.12 8.13 18.18
C PRO A 208 -6.75 8.23 18.85
N MET A 209 -6.67 8.77 20.07
CA MET A 209 -5.43 8.95 20.84
C MET A 209 -5.29 7.95 22.01
N PHE A 210 -6.23 7.03 22.17
CA PHE A 210 -6.21 6.09 23.28
C PHE A 210 -5.44 4.82 22.92
N VAL A 211 -4.51 4.42 23.79
CA VAL A 211 -3.75 3.18 23.70
C VAL A 211 -4.28 2.21 24.75
N ARG A 212 -4.59 0.99 24.36
CA ARG A 212 -5.03 -0.08 25.25
C ARG A 212 -4.17 -1.32 25.05
N PHE A 213 -3.85 -2.01 26.12
CA PHE A 213 -3.06 -3.25 26.07
C PHE A 213 -3.74 -4.36 26.87
N SER A 214 -3.58 -5.59 26.38
CA SER A 214 -4.12 -6.79 27.01
C SER A 214 -3.38 -7.13 28.31
N ASN A 215 -3.85 -8.13 29.03
CA ASN A 215 -3.06 -8.78 30.05
C ASN A 215 -1.85 -9.49 29.46
N GLN A 216 -0.78 -9.63 30.23
CA GLN A 216 0.44 -10.32 29.82
C GLN A 216 0.13 -11.79 29.46
N GLU A 217 0.61 -12.22 28.29
CA GLU A 217 0.40 -13.57 27.74
C GLU A 217 -1.07 -14.00 27.57
N ASP A 218 -2.01 -13.04 27.62
CA ASP A 218 -3.44 -13.28 27.44
C ASP A 218 -4.07 -12.18 26.59
N ILE A 219 -4.34 -12.50 25.33
CA ILE A 219 -4.92 -11.58 24.34
C ILE A 219 -6.43 -11.41 24.47
N ASN A 220 -7.08 -12.16 25.38
CA ASN A 220 -8.53 -12.10 25.58
C ASN A 220 -8.96 -11.18 26.72
N THR A 221 -8.02 -10.71 27.55
CA THR A 221 -8.31 -9.89 28.72
C THR A 221 -7.75 -8.48 28.57
N PHE A 222 -8.64 -7.51 28.35
CA PHE A 222 -8.30 -6.10 28.18
C PHE A 222 -8.89 -5.19 29.30
N VAL A 223 -9.73 -5.71 30.15
CA VAL A 223 -10.32 -4.96 31.26
C VAL A 223 -9.35 -4.93 32.43
N PRO A 224 -8.89 -3.75 32.89
CA PRO A 224 -7.99 -3.65 34.01
C PRO A 224 -8.62 -4.15 35.31
N THR A 225 -7.86 -4.93 36.09
CA THR A 225 -8.21 -5.37 37.43
C THR A 225 -7.01 -5.21 38.37
N ALA A 226 -7.22 -5.35 39.64
CA ALA A 226 -6.14 -5.26 40.63
C ALA A 226 -5.09 -6.37 40.52
N THR A 227 -5.38 -7.44 39.75
CA THR A 227 -4.55 -8.65 39.67
C THR A 227 -3.97 -8.92 38.27
N ASN A 228 -4.34 -8.12 37.26
CA ASN A 228 -3.83 -8.28 35.90
C ASN A 228 -2.98 -7.08 35.46
N THR A 229 -2.32 -7.20 34.33
CA THR A 229 -1.48 -6.15 33.75
C THR A 229 -2.17 -5.38 32.61
N ALA A 230 -3.45 -5.69 32.33
CA ALA A 230 -4.24 -4.98 31.32
C ALA A 230 -4.41 -3.51 31.73
N GLY A 231 -4.44 -2.63 30.74
CA GLY A 231 -4.58 -1.20 30.99
C GLY A 231 -4.74 -0.38 29.73
N GLY A 232 -4.67 0.92 29.90
CA GLY A 232 -4.71 1.85 28.79
C GLY A 232 -4.31 3.24 29.22
N GLN A 233 -3.88 4.05 28.26
CA GLN A 233 -3.52 5.44 28.46
C GLN A 233 -3.81 6.25 27.20
N ARG A 234 -4.32 7.45 27.37
CA ARG A 234 -4.48 8.43 26.30
C ARG A 234 -3.17 9.20 26.09
N LEU A 235 -2.71 9.29 24.82
CA LEU A 235 -1.60 10.18 24.45
C LEU A 235 -2.06 11.63 24.42
N THR A 236 -1.13 12.55 24.64
CA THR A 236 -1.46 13.97 24.88
C THR A 236 -1.17 14.89 23.70
N ASP A 237 -0.33 14.46 22.74
CA ASP A 237 0.07 15.29 21.60
C ASP A 237 -0.27 14.62 20.27
N GLY A 238 -1.11 15.29 19.49
CA GLY A 238 -1.69 14.81 18.24
C GLY A 238 -3.22 14.78 18.25
N ASN A 239 -3.78 14.44 17.10
CA ASN A 239 -5.24 14.29 16.94
C ASN A 239 -5.63 12.81 16.78
N GLU A 240 -4.77 12.02 16.14
CA GLU A 240 -4.97 10.58 15.95
C GLU A 240 -3.63 9.83 15.88
N ILE A 241 -3.64 8.59 16.35
CA ILE A 241 -2.53 7.66 16.19
C ILE A 241 -2.64 7.07 14.77
N ILE A 242 -1.54 7.14 14.03
CA ILE A 242 -1.46 6.66 12.64
C ILE A 242 -0.90 5.25 12.59
N THR A 243 0.20 4.98 13.30
CA THR A 243 0.90 3.69 13.26
C THR A 243 1.76 3.48 14.49
N ALA A 244 2.19 2.24 14.68
CA ALA A 244 3.17 1.88 15.71
C ALA A 244 4.14 0.81 15.18
N LEU A 245 5.36 0.81 15.69
CA LEU A 245 6.44 -0.08 15.27
C LEU A 245 7.32 -0.47 16.44
N ARG A 246 7.77 -1.72 16.50
CA ARG A 246 8.76 -2.17 17.49
C ARG A 246 10.16 -1.72 17.08
N SER A 247 10.90 -1.09 18.00
CA SER A 247 12.28 -0.69 17.79
C SER A 247 13.06 -0.68 19.11
N ARG A 248 14.21 -1.33 19.15
CA ARG A 248 15.18 -1.34 20.29
C ARG A 248 14.54 -1.53 21.67
N GLY A 249 13.62 -2.48 21.82
CA GLY A 249 13.00 -2.80 23.10
C GLY A 249 11.92 -1.81 23.57
N GLN A 250 11.46 -0.95 22.68
CA GLN A 250 10.31 -0.08 22.87
C GLN A 250 9.39 -0.13 21.65
N ILE A 251 8.17 0.36 21.83
CA ILE A 251 7.23 0.57 20.73
C ILE A 251 7.26 2.07 20.42
N LEU A 252 7.54 2.41 19.17
CA LEU A 252 7.43 3.75 18.61
C LEU A 252 6.00 3.93 18.12
N ILE A 253 5.33 5.01 18.54
CA ILE A 253 3.95 5.31 18.19
C ILE A 253 3.92 6.67 17.51
N TRP A 254 3.50 6.70 16.26
CA TRP A 254 3.34 7.94 15.51
C TRP A 254 1.90 8.42 15.56
N THR A 255 1.76 9.68 15.89
CA THR A 255 0.52 10.43 15.67
C THR A 255 0.60 11.16 14.32
N ASP A 256 -0.44 11.89 13.99
CA ASP A 256 -0.45 12.80 12.84
C ASP A 256 0.57 13.95 12.96
N THR A 257 1.13 14.22 14.14
CA THR A 257 2.04 15.35 14.43
C THR A 257 3.31 14.97 15.18
N SER A 258 3.32 13.89 15.95
CA SER A 258 4.39 13.59 16.90
C SER A 258 4.79 12.12 16.93
N LEU A 259 5.94 11.85 17.56
CA LEU A 259 6.43 10.51 17.86
C LEU A 259 6.48 10.30 19.37
N HIS A 260 5.89 9.20 19.83
CA HIS A 260 5.92 8.73 21.21
C HIS A 260 6.66 7.40 21.32
N GLY A 261 7.27 7.15 22.47
CA GLY A 261 7.84 5.85 22.84
C GLY A 261 7.01 5.22 23.95
N GLN A 262 6.67 3.95 23.79
CA GLN A 262 6.05 3.10 24.80
C GLN A 262 7.08 2.08 25.26
N GLN A 263 7.40 2.04 26.54
CA GLN A 263 8.37 1.14 27.12
C GLN A 263 7.73 0.29 28.22
N TYR A 264 8.04 -1.01 28.23
CA TYR A 264 7.62 -1.90 29.31
C TYR A 264 8.41 -1.60 30.60
N LEU A 265 7.69 -1.28 31.66
CA LEU A 265 8.25 -0.95 32.99
C LEU A 265 8.02 -2.08 33.99
N GLY A 266 7.11 -2.99 33.71
CA GLY A 266 6.65 -4.00 34.65
C GLY A 266 5.67 -3.47 35.69
N PRO A 267 5.09 -4.39 36.51
CA PRO A 267 4.14 -4.00 37.53
C PRO A 267 4.74 -3.02 38.55
N PRO A 268 3.95 -2.04 39.06
CA PRO A 268 2.51 -1.89 38.88
C PRO A 268 2.10 -1.04 37.67
N TYR A 269 3.03 -0.45 36.94
CA TYR A 269 2.72 0.51 35.86
C TYR A 269 2.55 -0.11 34.46
N THR A 270 3.01 -1.33 34.26
CA THR A 270 3.05 -2.08 33.00
C THR A 270 3.82 -1.34 31.90
N PHE A 271 3.29 -0.23 31.38
CA PHE A 271 3.94 0.58 30.34
C PHE A 271 4.09 2.04 30.76
N GLY A 272 5.21 2.64 30.34
CA GLY A 272 5.45 4.07 30.38
C GLY A 272 5.43 4.67 28.99
N PHE A 273 4.93 5.90 28.88
CA PHE A 273 4.83 6.63 27.61
C PHE A 273 5.61 7.92 27.68
N GLN A 274 6.39 8.21 26.66
CA GLN A 274 7.20 9.41 26.56
C GLN A 274 7.12 9.97 25.14
N GLN A 275 6.96 11.28 25.01
CA GLN A 275 7.10 11.96 23.71
C GLN A 275 8.58 12.05 23.33
N LEU A 276 8.93 11.57 22.13
CA LEU A 276 10.28 11.53 21.59
C LEU A 276 10.54 12.64 20.58
N GLY A 277 9.49 13.14 19.92
CA GLY A 277 9.60 14.19 18.91
C GLY A 277 8.27 14.87 18.63
N ALA A 278 8.34 16.11 18.18
CA ALA A 278 7.21 16.90 17.72
C ALA A 278 7.41 17.33 16.26
N ASN A 279 6.31 17.64 15.55
CA ASN A 279 6.32 18.00 14.12
C ASN A 279 7.00 16.95 13.22
N CYS A 280 6.81 15.68 13.54
CA CYS A 280 7.41 14.54 12.87
C CYS A 280 6.42 13.37 12.71
N GLY A 281 5.14 13.68 12.55
CA GLY A 281 4.08 12.69 12.38
C GLY A 281 4.30 11.78 11.17
N CYS A 282 3.60 10.66 11.11
CA CYS A 282 3.65 9.73 9.98
C CYS A 282 2.52 10.00 8.99
N ILE A 283 2.77 9.81 7.70
CA ILE A 283 1.79 10.07 6.64
C ILE A 283 0.72 8.97 6.52
N GLY A 284 1.05 7.73 6.84
CA GLY A 284 0.15 6.58 6.71
C GLY A 284 0.56 5.40 7.56
N PRO A 285 -0.32 4.39 7.72
CA PRO A 285 -0.12 3.29 8.65
C PRO A 285 1.06 2.38 8.31
N HIS A 286 1.46 2.32 7.05
CA HIS A 286 2.59 1.50 6.58
C HIS A 286 3.77 2.33 6.07
N ALA A 287 3.89 3.60 6.48
CA ALA A 287 4.94 4.50 6.00
C ALA A 287 6.18 4.56 6.91
N ALA A 288 6.25 3.74 7.96
CA ALA A 288 7.38 3.64 8.89
C ALA A 288 7.99 2.23 8.89
N ALA A 289 9.31 2.14 8.90
CA ALA A 289 10.06 0.88 8.95
C ALA A 289 11.26 0.97 9.90
N ASP A 290 11.64 -0.14 10.52
CA ASP A 290 12.82 -0.26 11.38
C ASP A 290 13.91 -1.08 10.69
N VAL A 291 15.09 -0.51 10.57
CA VAL A 291 16.30 -1.18 10.06
C VAL A 291 17.32 -1.26 11.19
N ASN A 292 17.49 -2.45 11.76
CA ASN A 292 18.48 -2.70 12.83
C ASN A 292 18.34 -1.75 14.04
N GLY A 293 17.08 -1.40 14.39
CA GLY A 293 16.78 -0.51 15.50
C GLY A 293 16.92 0.98 15.17
N VAL A 294 16.97 1.34 13.90
CA VAL A 294 16.85 2.72 13.41
C VAL A 294 15.53 2.81 12.63
N ALA A 295 14.62 3.66 13.08
CA ALA A 295 13.33 3.82 12.42
C ALA A 295 13.39 4.94 11.37
N TYR A 296 12.87 4.65 10.17
CA TYR A 296 12.73 5.59 9.05
C TYR A 296 11.27 5.74 8.72
N TRP A 297 10.80 6.96 8.46
CA TRP A 297 9.41 7.18 8.05
C TRP A 297 9.22 8.39 7.14
N MET A 298 8.13 8.35 6.40
CA MET A 298 7.66 9.44 5.57
C MET A 298 6.59 10.23 6.33
N SER A 299 6.80 11.53 6.44
CA SER A 299 5.80 12.49 6.94
C SER A 299 5.07 13.17 5.78
N LYS A 300 4.22 14.14 6.07
CA LYS A 300 3.46 14.88 5.04
C LYS A 300 4.32 15.78 4.15
N ASP A 301 5.52 16.16 4.61
CA ASP A 301 6.40 17.12 3.93
C ASP A 301 7.89 16.77 3.97
N ALA A 302 8.28 15.70 4.67
CA ALA A 302 9.67 15.34 4.88
C ALA A 302 9.84 13.86 5.22
N PHE A 303 11.08 13.41 5.16
CA PHE A 303 11.52 12.11 5.67
C PHE A 303 12.28 12.29 6.96
N PHE A 304 12.07 11.38 7.90
CA PHE A 304 12.68 11.41 9.21
C PHE A 304 13.35 10.09 9.57
N VAL A 305 14.28 10.17 10.51
CA VAL A 305 14.97 9.03 11.11
C VAL A 305 14.98 9.17 12.63
N PHE A 306 14.85 8.05 13.32
CA PHE A 306 15.04 7.93 14.77
C PHE A 306 16.11 6.90 15.05
N ASP A 307 17.24 7.38 15.57
CA ASP A 307 18.41 6.58 16.02
C ASP A 307 18.64 6.68 17.54
N GLY A 308 17.64 7.15 18.27
CA GLY A 308 17.64 7.61 19.66
C GLY A 308 17.23 9.07 19.76
N THR A 309 17.31 9.82 18.66
CA THR A 309 16.80 11.18 18.51
C THR A 309 16.11 11.33 17.15
N VAL A 310 15.06 12.16 17.11
CA VAL A 310 14.37 12.44 15.84
C VAL A 310 15.18 13.43 15.01
N LYS A 311 15.47 13.08 13.76
CA LYS A 311 16.17 13.93 12.79
C LYS A 311 15.47 13.94 11.45
N LYS A 312 15.41 15.09 10.81
CA LYS A 312 14.99 15.19 9.41
C LYS A 312 16.12 14.70 8.50
N ILE A 313 15.80 13.83 7.54
CA ILE A 313 16.77 13.35 6.55
C ILE A 313 16.83 14.38 5.40
N PRO A 314 18.01 14.93 5.06
CA PRO A 314 18.14 15.75 3.86
C PRO A 314 17.77 14.95 2.61
N CYS A 315 16.83 15.47 1.82
CA CYS A 315 16.35 14.78 0.64
C CYS A 315 16.49 15.65 -0.61
N THR A 316 17.30 15.20 -1.57
CA THR A 316 17.55 15.93 -2.82
C THR A 316 16.36 15.94 -3.77
N VAL A 317 15.41 15.02 -3.58
CA VAL A 317 14.19 14.89 -4.39
C VAL A 317 12.93 15.25 -3.61
N GLN A 318 13.07 15.93 -2.47
CA GLN A 318 11.94 16.28 -1.59
C GLN A 318 10.82 17.02 -2.33
N ASP A 319 11.17 18.06 -3.06
CA ASP A 319 10.22 18.87 -3.82
C ASP A 319 9.49 18.08 -4.91
N TYR A 320 10.18 17.14 -5.54
CA TYR A 320 9.58 16.27 -6.55
C TYR A 320 8.52 15.36 -5.91
N VAL A 321 8.85 14.68 -4.83
CA VAL A 321 7.97 13.72 -4.17
C VAL A 321 6.75 14.41 -3.57
N PHE A 322 6.95 15.45 -2.75
CA PHE A 322 5.85 16.08 -2.00
C PHE A 322 4.97 17.05 -2.83
N LYS A 323 5.39 17.40 -4.05
CA LYS A 323 4.51 18.07 -5.02
C LYS A 323 3.70 17.09 -5.87
N ASP A 324 4.18 15.85 -6.01
CA ASP A 324 3.55 14.81 -6.84
C ASP A 324 2.63 13.88 -6.03
N ILE A 325 2.77 13.81 -4.71
CA ILE A 325 2.00 12.88 -3.89
C ILE A 325 0.52 13.21 -3.81
N ASN A 326 -0.34 12.20 -4.00
CA ASN A 326 -1.78 12.30 -3.73
C ASN A 326 -2.03 12.09 -2.23
N ILE A 327 -2.14 13.20 -1.49
CA ILE A 327 -2.33 13.19 -0.04
C ILE A 327 -3.67 12.55 0.39
N VAL A 328 -4.67 12.53 -0.49
CA VAL A 328 -5.96 11.87 -0.21
C VAL A 328 -5.77 10.36 -0.07
N GLN A 329 -4.82 9.79 -0.81
CA GLN A 329 -4.49 8.38 -0.80
C GLN A 329 -3.32 8.04 0.15
N ALA A 330 -3.00 8.90 1.11
CA ALA A 330 -1.89 8.73 2.06
C ALA A 330 -1.94 7.40 2.85
N GLN A 331 -3.12 6.85 3.10
CA GLN A 331 -3.31 5.54 3.73
C GLN A 331 -2.65 4.38 2.96
N LYS A 332 -2.45 4.55 1.65
CA LYS A 332 -1.84 3.52 0.79
C LYS A 332 -0.33 3.58 0.76
N VAL A 333 0.30 4.63 1.30
CA VAL A 333 1.76 4.72 1.34
C VAL A 333 2.32 3.51 2.07
N HIS A 334 3.18 2.77 1.39
CA HIS A 334 3.80 1.57 1.92
C HIS A 334 5.31 1.68 1.88
N VAL A 335 5.99 1.25 2.95
CA VAL A 335 7.44 1.21 3.02
C VAL A 335 7.94 -0.21 2.94
N GLY A 336 9.04 -0.43 2.24
CA GLY A 336 9.78 -1.68 2.23
C GLY A 336 11.26 -1.46 2.49
N ILE A 337 11.87 -2.45 3.12
CA ILE A 337 13.30 -2.48 3.39
C ILE A 337 13.92 -3.49 2.43
N ASN A 338 15.01 -3.12 1.79
CA ASN A 338 15.85 -4.03 1.05
C ASN A 338 17.25 -4.05 1.71
N THR A 339 17.45 -5.02 2.59
CA THR A 339 18.70 -5.12 3.36
C THR A 339 19.89 -5.49 2.50
N GLN A 340 19.67 -6.14 1.36
CA GLN A 340 20.74 -6.52 0.43
C GLN A 340 21.44 -5.28 -0.17
N PHE A 341 20.66 -4.22 -0.42
CA PHE A 341 21.16 -2.98 -1.03
C PHE A 341 21.23 -1.80 -0.05
N ASN A 342 20.86 -2.01 1.22
CA ASN A 342 20.82 -0.97 2.25
C ASN A 342 19.84 0.17 1.92
N GLU A 343 18.66 -0.21 1.47
CA GLU A 343 17.65 0.70 0.96
C GLU A 343 16.36 0.65 1.76
N VAL A 344 15.74 1.82 1.91
CA VAL A 344 14.37 1.99 2.37
C VAL A 344 13.58 2.66 1.26
N THR A 345 12.53 2.00 0.79
CA THR A 345 11.70 2.46 -0.33
C THR A 345 10.28 2.73 0.13
N TRP A 346 9.76 3.91 -0.19
CA TRP A 346 8.36 4.28 0.00
C TRP A 346 7.66 4.29 -1.35
N TRP A 347 6.59 3.51 -1.46
CA TRP A 347 5.69 3.52 -2.61
C TRP A 347 4.48 4.38 -2.29
N TYR A 348 4.08 5.23 -3.22
CA TYR A 348 3.01 6.20 -3.05
C TYR A 348 2.20 6.41 -4.32
N CYS A 349 1.01 7.00 -4.18
CA CYS A 349 0.18 7.41 -5.30
C CYS A 349 0.62 8.77 -5.81
N SER A 350 0.86 8.92 -7.12
CA SER A 350 1.10 10.23 -7.73
C SER A 350 -0.15 11.09 -7.68
N PHE A 351 0.01 12.40 -7.89
CA PHE A 351 -1.09 13.38 -7.77
C PHE A 351 -2.32 13.05 -8.61
N THR A 352 -2.14 12.42 -9.76
CA THR A 352 -3.22 12.05 -10.69
C THR A 352 -3.70 10.60 -10.51
N SER A 353 -3.11 9.82 -9.61
CA SER A 353 -3.44 8.41 -9.39
C SER A 353 -4.12 8.18 -8.06
N ASP A 354 -5.13 7.32 -8.06
CA ASP A 354 -5.74 6.77 -6.84
C ASP A 354 -5.05 5.48 -6.37
N TYR A 355 -4.08 4.97 -7.15
CA TYR A 355 -3.34 3.73 -6.88
C TYR A 355 -1.84 4.00 -6.85
N ILE A 356 -1.11 3.13 -6.15
CA ILE A 356 0.35 3.25 -6.05
C ILE A 356 0.98 3.07 -7.43
N ASP A 357 1.75 4.05 -7.88
CA ASP A 357 2.41 4.10 -9.20
C ASP A 357 3.84 4.66 -9.16
N ARG A 358 4.26 5.21 -8.01
CA ARG A 358 5.55 5.86 -7.82
C ARG A 358 6.28 5.29 -6.61
N PHE A 359 7.59 5.43 -6.64
CA PHE A 359 8.42 5.16 -5.47
C PHE A 359 9.53 6.19 -5.29
N VAL A 360 9.99 6.29 -4.06
CA VAL A 360 11.20 7.00 -3.67
C VAL A 360 12.02 6.10 -2.75
N THR A 361 13.30 5.96 -3.03
CA THR A 361 14.22 5.11 -2.26
C THR A 361 15.34 5.93 -1.66
N TYR A 362 15.69 5.63 -0.43
CA TYR A 362 16.81 6.15 0.30
C TYR A 362 17.81 5.04 0.61
N ASN A 363 19.03 5.17 0.08
CA ASN A 363 20.15 4.32 0.51
C ASN A 363 20.75 4.92 1.77
N TYR A 364 20.59 4.22 2.91
CA TYR A 364 20.98 4.76 4.22
C TYR A 364 22.48 4.65 4.52
N LEU A 365 23.26 3.90 3.73
CA LEU A 365 24.71 3.89 3.85
C LEU A 365 25.37 4.99 3.02
N GLU A 366 24.91 5.17 1.78
CA GLU A 366 25.49 6.13 0.85
C GLU A 366 24.86 7.52 0.95
N ASN A 367 23.72 7.66 1.64
CA ASN A 367 22.95 8.90 1.77
C ASN A 367 22.50 9.47 0.42
N VAL A 368 22.10 8.60 -0.50
CA VAL A 368 21.61 8.97 -1.82
C VAL A 368 20.14 8.61 -1.98
N TRP A 369 19.47 9.39 -2.82
CA TRP A 369 18.06 9.21 -3.13
C TRP A 369 17.87 8.89 -4.60
N HIS A 370 16.90 8.02 -4.89
CA HIS A 370 16.42 7.82 -6.25
C HIS A 370 14.90 7.68 -6.27
N ILE A 371 14.31 7.90 -7.44
CA ILE A 371 12.89 7.89 -7.69
C ILE A 371 12.58 7.06 -8.92
N GLY A 372 11.36 6.58 -9.01
CA GLY A 372 10.93 5.85 -10.20
C GLY A 372 9.42 5.59 -10.19
N SER A 373 9.00 4.84 -11.20
CA SER A 373 7.62 4.39 -11.36
C SER A 373 7.58 2.88 -11.17
N MET A 374 6.91 2.43 -10.13
CA MET A 374 6.67 1.01 -9.84
C MET A 374 5.58 0.92 -8.77
N ALA A 375 4.59 0.08 -8.99
CA ALA A 375 3.54 -0.18 -8.03
C ALA A 375 3.95 -1.33 -7.11
N ARG A 376 3.99 -1.09 -5.79
CA ARG A 376 4.09 -2.14 -4.77
C ARG A 376 3.20 -1.78 -3.60
N THR A 377 2.27 -2.67 -3.28
CA THR A 377 1.28 -2.46 -2.22
C THR A 377 1.68 -3.11 -0.89
N ALA A 378 2.60 -4.06 -0.93
CA ALA A 378 3.24 -4.65 0.23
C ALA A 378 4.62 -5.18 -0.15
N TRP A 379 5.52 -5.28 0.84
CA TRP A 379 6.89 -5.75 0.68
C TRP A 379 7.30 -6.58 1.88
N ALA A 380 7.93 -7.71 1.62
CA ALA A 380 8.62 -8.52 2.62
C ALA A 380 10.06 -8.73 2.17
N ASP A 381 11.01 -8.33 3.03
CA ASP A 381 12.44 -8.49 2.78
C ASP A 381 12.88 -9.96 2.85
N ILE A 382 14.12 -10.20 2.45
CA ILE A 382 14.75 -11.52 2.60
C ILE A 382 14.71 -11.99 4.07
N GLY A 383 14.47 -13.27 4.25
CA GLY A 383 14.38 -13.86 5.59
C GLY A 383 13.91 -15.32 5.46
N THR A 384 12.62 -15.55 5.59
CA THR A 384 12.03 -16.87 5.33
C THR A 384 12.11 -17.26 3.85
N PHE A 385 12.07 -16.27 2.95
CA PHE A 385 12.23 -16.44 1.52
C PHE A 385 13.65 -16.03 1.08
N GLU A 386 14.17 -16.71 0.07
CA GLU A 386 15.51 -16.42 -0.47
C GLU A 386 15.61 -15.04 -1.15
N LYS A 387 14.49 -14.52 -1.59
CA LYS A 387 14.36 -13.23 -2.29
C LYS A 387 13.25 -12.40 -1.67
N PRO A 388 13.33 -11.07 -1.73
CA PRO A 388 12.22 -10.24 -1.30
C PRO A 388 10.97 -10.55 -2.12
N ILE A 389 9.81 -10.46 -1.49
CA ILE A 389 8.50 -10.68 -2.12
C ILE A 389 7.70 -9.38 -2.02
N ALA A 390 7.04 -9.01 -3.09
CA ALA A 390 6.17 -7.84 -3.12
C ALA A 390 4.86 -8.11 -3.86
N THR A 391 3.82 -7.38 -3.45
CA THR A 391 2.53 -7.40 -4.13
C THR A 391 2.32 -6.13 -4.93
N GLU A 392 1.55 -6.23 -6.00
CA GLU A 392 1.10 -5.13 -6.83
C GLU A 392 -0.39 -5.24 -7.08
N TYR A 393 -1.08 -4.11 -7.17
CA TYR A 393 -2.44 -4.02 -7.67
C TYR A 393 -2.47 -3.13 -8.91
N ASP A 394 -2.91 -3.68 -10.04
CA ASP A 394 -3.11 -2.97 -11.30
C ASP A 394 -4.61 -2.89 -11.61
N PRO A 395 -5.24 -1.72 -11.43
CA PRO A 395 -6.65 -1.54 -11.72
C PRO A 395 -6.98 -1.49 -13.21
N GLU A 396 -6.00 -1.08 -14.03
CA GLU A 396 -6.16 -0.86 -15.48
C GLU A 396 -5.72 -2.06 -16.33
N SER A 397 -5.26 -3.14 -15.69
CA SER A 397 -4.88 -4.35 -16.39
C SER A 397 -6.02 -4.80 -17.30
N THR A 398 -6.04 -4.22 -18.50
CA THR A 398 -6.97 -4.62 -19.54
C THR A 398 -6.60 -6.01 -20.00
N ALA A 399 -7.48 -6.86 -19.74
CA ALA A 399 -7.56 -8.27 -19.92
C ALA A 399 -7.01 -8.90 -21.21
N ALA A 400 -6.61 -8.16 -22.23
CA ALA A 400 -6.27 -8.74 -23.52
C ALA A 400 -5.04 -9.66 -23.48
N THR A 401 -3.98 -9.29 -22.76
CA THR A 401 -2.74 -10.09 -22.72
C THR A 401 -2.78 -11.19 -21.65
N LEU A 402 -3.46 -10.93 -20.55
CA LEU A 402 -3.43 -11.80 -19.39
C LEU A 402 -4.70 -12.67 -19.26
N THR A 403 -5.83 -12.29 -19.86
CA THR A 403 -7.00 -13.19 -20.04
C THR A 403 -6.61 -14.36 -20.93
N THR A 404 -5.75 -14.15 -21.91
CA THR A 404 -5.23 -15.20 -22.80
C THR A 404 -4.29 -16.15 -22.05
N ILE A 405 -3.51 -15.65 -21.06
CA ILE A 405 -2.52 -16.47 -20.33
C ILE A 405 -3.11 -17.06 -19.04
N TYR A 406 -3.96 -16.32 -18.31
CA TYR A 406 -4.41 -16.71 -16.98
C TYR A 406 -5.93 -16.65 -16.74
N GLY A 407 -6.73 -16.26 -17.72
CA GLY A 407 -8.20 -16.23 -17.64
C GLY A 407 -8.77 -15.17 -16.68
N LEU A 408 -8.06 -14.06 -16.45
CA LEU A 408 -8.38 -13.09 -15.40
C LEU A 408 -8.98 -11.79 -15.99
N THR A 409 -9.85 -11.13 -15.24
CA THR A 409 -10.51 -9.86 -15.57
C THR A 409 -9.74 -8.64 -15.02
N ALA A 410 -10.11 -7.42 -15.38
CA ALA A 410 -9.48 -6.17 -14.92
C ALA A 410 -9.41 -6.06 -13.39
N GLY A 411 -8.42 -5.34 -12.88
CA GLY A 411 -8.19 -5.14 -11.45
C GLY A 411 -7.53 -6.34 -10.77
N ARG A 412 -6.19 -6.39 -10.79
CA ARG A 412 -5.44 -7.57 -10.32
C ARG A 412 -4.48 -7.27 -9.23
N SER A 413 -4.39 -8.25 -8.32
CA SER A 413 -3.25 -8.37 -7.43
C SER A 413 -2.26 -9.40 -7.98
N MET A 414 -1.01 -9.00 -8.09
CA MET A 414 0.11 -9.84 -8.51
C MET A 414 1.10 -10.00 -7.36
N LEU A 415 1.72 -11.17 -7.25
CA LEU A 415 2.80 -11.44 -6.32
C LEU A 415 4.09 -11.64 -7.12
N TYR A 416 5.12 -10.88 -6.78
CA TYR A 416 6.41 -10.92 -7.44
C TYR A 416 7.53 -11.36 -6.51
N ASN A 417 8.45 -12.18 -7.02
CA ASN A 417 9.79 -12.24 -6.47
C ASN A 417 10.55 -10.99 -6.93
N GLN A 418 11.13 -10.28 -6.00
CA GLN A 418 11.98 -9.13 -6.29
C GLN A 418 13.44 -9.56 -6.35
N GLU A 419 14.30 -8.74 -6.96
CA GLU A 419 15.73 -9.03 -7.14
C GLU A 419 15.98 -10.38 -7.84
N ASP A 420 15.08 -10.78 -8.73
CA ASP A 420 15.14 -12.04 -9.48
C ASP A 420 15.24 -11.78 -10.99
N GLY A 421 16.48 -11.66 -11.47
CA GLY A 421 16.77 -11.34 -12.86
C GLY A 421 16.80 -9.83 -13.14
N VAL A 422 16.66 -9.48 -14.42
CA VAL A 422 16.80 -8.10 -14.94
C VAL A 422 15.57 -7.63 -15.71
N ASN A 423 14.51 -8.43 -15.72
CA ASN A 423 13.24 -8.13 -16.41
C ASN A 423 12.09 -8.04 -15.42
N GLY A 424 11.11 -7.21 -15.71
CA GLY A 424 9.85 -7.11 -14.94
C GLY A 424 8.77 -7.99 -15.56
N ALA A 425 8.46 -9.15 -14.94
CA ALA A 425 7.41 -10.07 -15.38
C ALA A 425 7.50 -10.45 -16.89
N GLY A 426 8.74 -10.66 -17.39
CA GLY A 426 8.99 -10.99 -18.79
C GLY A 426 9.03 -9.80 -19.76
N SER A 427 8.88 -8.58 -19.25
CA SER A 427 9.03 -7.33 -20.00
C SER A 427 10.33 -6.62 -19.64
N PRO A 428 10.91 -5.80 -20.52
CA PRO A 428 12.10 -5.01 -20.19
C PRO A 428 11.77 -4.02 -19.09
N ILE A 429 12.73 -3.80 -18.18
CA ILE A 429 12.66 -2.73 -17.20
C ILE A 429 13.24 -1.47 -17.83
N PHE A 430 12.43 -0.43 -17.98
CA PHE A 430 12.92 0.86 -18.43
C PHE A 430 13.76 1.51 -17.33
N ALA A 431 15.08 1.48 -17.51
CA ALA A 431 16.03 2.08 -16.57
C ALA A 431 16.69 3.31 -17.19
N TYR A 432 16.84 4.37 -16.40
CA TYR A 432 17.50 5.60 -16.89
C TYR A 432 18.24 6.34 -15.77
N ILE A 433 19.24 7.13 -16.19
CA ILE A 433 19.96 8.08 -15.35
C ILE A 433 20.11 9.42 -16.10
N TYR A 434 19.95 10.52 -15.38
CA TYR A 434 20.22 11.86 -15.86
C TYR A 434 21.38 12.48 -15.07
N SER A 435 22.29 13.17 -15.77
CA SER A 435 23.22 14.09 -15.10
C SER A 435 22.50 15.38 -14.72
N GLY A 436 23.11 16.21 -13.88
CA GLY A 436 22.81 17.63 -13.87
C GLY A 436 23.21 18.28 -15.20
N TYR A 437 22.69 19.50 -15.46
CA TYR A 437 23.23 20.32 -16.54
C TYR A 437 24.62 20.80 -16.17
N PHE A 438 25.59 20.57 -17.04
CA PHE A 438 26.94 21.03 -16.86
C PHE A 438 27.34 22.02 -17.95
N ASP A 439 28.22 22.95 -17.62
CA ASP A 439 28.76 23.99 -18.47
C ASP A 439 30.28 24.10 -18.27
N ILE A 440 30.93 24.98 -19.02
CA ILE A 440 32.34 25.32 -18.83
C ILE A 440 32.43 26.72 -18.26
N GLY A 441 33.17 26.87 -17.17
CA GLY A 441 33.23 28.15 -16.44
C GLY A 441 31.86 28.44 -15.82
N ASP A 442 31.48 29.71 -15.74
CA ASP A 442 30.21 30.12 -15.16
C ASP A 442 29.04 30.11 -16.17
N GLY A 443 29.17 29.38 -17.30
CA GLY A 443 28.15 29.24 -18.32
C GLY A 443 28.11 30.41 -19.32
N ASP A 444 29.14 31.25 -19.36
CA ASP A 444 29.22 32.40 -20.29
C ASP A 444 29.49 31.96 -21.73
N ASP A 445 30.28 30.91 -21.90
CA ASP A 445 30.68 30.37 -23.21
C ASP A 445 29.72 29.30 -23.73
N MET A 446 29.60 29.20 -25.06
CA MET A 446 29.05 28.01 -25.70
C MET A 446 30.06 26.87 -25.57
N LEU A 447 29.53 25.70 -25.34
CA LEU A 447 30.27 24.46 -25.17
C LEU A 447 30.02 23.57 -26.39
N LEU A 448 31.09 23.05 -26.99
CA LEU A 448 31.06 22.00 -28.00
C LEU A 448 31.61 20.72 -27.41
N MET A 449 30.77 19.70 -27.34
CA MET A 449 31.20 18.33 -27.07
C MET A 449 31.44 17.63 -28.43
N SER A 450 32.70 17.28 -28.67
CA SER A 450 33.10 16.63 -29.93
C SER A 450 33.11 15.11 -29.81
N ARG A 451 33.26 14.58 -28.61
CA ARG A 451 33.32 13.15 -28.35
C ARG A 451 33.00 12.83 -26.90
N PHE A 452 32.48 11.64 -26.66
CA PHE A 452 32.47 11.03 -25.34
C PHE A 452 32.92 9.58 -25.43
N ILE A 453 33.54 9.10 -24.34
CA ILE A 453 33.98 7.71 -24.17
C ILE A 453 33.10 7.11 -23.09
N PRO A 454 32.22 6.15 -23.44
CA PRO A 454 31.37 5.48 -22.47
C PRO A 454 32.19 4.61 -21.51
N ASP A 455 31.78 4.58 -20.24
CA ASP A 455 32.38 3.72 -19.23
C ASP A 455 31.26 2.88 -18.59
N PHE A 456 30.97 1.76 -19.23
CA PHE A 456 30.00 0.80 -18.75
C PHE A 456 30.65 -0.52 -18.38
N LYS A 457 30.31 -1.05 -17.22
CA LYS A 457 30.78 -2.35 -16.76
C LYS A 457 29.64 -3.36 -16.81
N ASN A 458 29.94 -4.59 -17.23
CA ASN A 458 28.98 -5.69 -17.33
C ASN A 458 27.78 -5.34 -18.21
N GLN A 459 28.00 -4.56 -19.29
CA GLN A 459 26.92 -4.18 -20.18
C GLN A 459 26.42 -5.40 -20.96
N VAL A 460 25.09 -5.63 -20.86
CA VAL A 460 24.31 -6.58 -21.68
C VAL A 460 23.21 -5.78 -22.36
N GLY A 461 22.99 -5.99 -23.64
CA GLY A 461 22.06 -5.20 -24.44
C GLY A 461 22.62 -3.84 -24.88
N ASN A 462 21.85 -3.11 -25.64
CA ASN A 462 22.20 -1.79 -26.11
C ASN A 462 21.67 -0.72 -25.15
N LEU A 463 22.45 0.36 -25.01
CA LEU A 463 22.04 1.54 -24.25
C LEU A 463 21.80 2.70 -25.21
N THR A 464 20.83 3.52 -24.87
CA THR A 464 20.58 4.77 -25.58
C THR A 464 21.12 5.93 -24.77
N VAL A 465 22.02 6.70 -25.35
CA VAL A 465 22.56 7.93 -24.75
C VAL A 465 21.99 9.12 -25.49
N ARG A 466 21.44 10.10 -24.75
CA ARG A 466 20.95 11.37 -25.27
C ARG A 466 21.72 12.53 -24.66
N LEU A 467 22.02 13.52 -25.48
CA LEU A 467 22.64 14.77 -25.06
C LEU A 467 21.61 15.88 -25.21
N LEU A 468 21.11 16.40 -24.10
CA LEU A 468 20.10 17.44 -24.05
C LEU A 468 20.78 18.80 -23.88
N LEU A 469 20.52 19.73 -24.78
CA LEU A 469 21.20 20.99 -24.93
C LEU A 469 20.31 22.15 -24.51
N ARG A 470 20.88 23.15 -23.85
CA ARG A 470 20.23 24.43 -23.54
C ARG A 470 21.09 25.60 -23.99
N ALA A 471 20.44 26.62 -24.59
CA ALA A 471 21.09 27.85 -24.93
C ALA A 471 21.29 28.81 -23.74
N PHE A 472 20.43 28.66 -22.71
CA PHE A 472 20.48 29.39 -21.43
C PHE A 472 19.68 28.58 -20.37
N PRO A 473 19.90 28.82 -19.07
CA PRO A 473 19.35 27.96 -18.01
C PRO A 473 17.83 27.76 -18.03
N GLN A 474 17.06 28.76 -18.45
CA GLN A 474 15.59 28.70 -18.53
C GLN A 474 15.07 28.22 -19.90
N ALA A 475 15.94 27.96 -20.86
CA ALA A 475 15.52 27.50 -22.18
C ALA A 475 15.04 26.03 -22.09
N SER A 476 14.07 25.67 -22.92
CA SER A 476 13.70 24.29 -23.13
C SER A 476 14.89 23.49 -23.64
N ALA A 477 15.09 22.29 -23.08
CA ALA A 477 16.12 21.39 -23.56
C ALA A 477 15.77 20.87 -24.95
N SER A 478 16.75 20.78 -25.83
CA SER A 478 16.63 20.15 -27.14
C SER A 478 17.70 19.05 -27.32
N PRO A 479 17.37 17.94 -27.98
CA PRO A 479 18.37 16.92 -28.27
C PRO A 479 19.45 17.45 -29.23
N SER A 480 20.64 16.83 -29.19
CA SER A 480 21.68 17.12 -30.17
C SER A 480 21.27 16.64 -31.58
N SER A 481 21.89 17.16 -32.61
CA SER A 481 21.54 16.82 -34.01
C SER A 481 21.77 15.37 -34.41
N LEU A 482 22.55 14.61 -33.62
CA LEU A 482 22.86 13.19 -33.84
C LEU A 482 22.22 12.28 -32.79
N ASP A 483 21.36 12.82 -31.92
CA ASP A 483 20.63 12.08 -30.89
C ASP A 483 19.54 11.17 -31.52
N PRO A 484 19.31 9.95 -31.00
CA PRO A 484 20.02 9.26 -29.91
C PRO A 484 21.28 8.50 -30.36
N TYR A 485 22.23 8.36 -29.44
CA TYR A 485 23.43 7.55 -29.64
C TYR A 485 23.22 6.16 -29.05
N VAL A 486 23.38 5.12 -29.88
CA VAL A 486 23.29 3.72 -29.42
C VAL A 486 24.67 3.25 -28.99
N ILE A 487 24.79 2.78 -27.76
CA ILE A 487 26.01 2.24 -27.17
C ILE A 487 25.87 0.73 -27.04
N THR A 488 26.69 0.03 -27.79
CA THR A 488 26.79 -1.44 -27.70
C THR A 488 27.89 -1.84 -26.70
N PRO A 489 27.96 -3.10 -26.24
CA PRO A 489 29.03 -3.58 -25.37
C PRO A 489 30.45 -3.40 -25.93
N THR A 490 30.57 -3.19 -27.25
CA THR A 490 31.84 -3.03 -27.96
C THR A 490 32.13 -1.57 -28.35
N THR A 491 31.28 -0.63 -27.98
CA THR A 491 31.45 0.79 -28.33
C THR A 491 32.59 1.39 -27.50
N GLU A 492 33.70 1.73 -28.14
CA GLU A 492 34.86 2.33 -27.47
C GLU A 492 34.74 3.85 -27.31
N LYS A 493 34.15 4.53 -28.29
CA LYS A 493 33.96 5.97 -28.33
C LYS A 493 32.77 6.36 -29.18
N VAL A 494 32.23 7.53 -28.93
CA VAL A 494 31.17 8.14 -29.74
C VAL A 494 31.58 9.55 -30.12
N ASP A 495 31.70 9.80 -31.42
CA ASP A 495 31.93 11.13 -31.94
C ASP A 495 30.59 11.89 -32.04
N THR A 496 30.53 13.13 -31.59
CA THR A 496 29.31 13.94 -31.52
C THR A 496 29.57 15.39 -31.94
N ARG A 497 28.51 16.16 -32.10
CA ARG A 497 28.54 17.60 -32.34
C ARG A 497 27.48 18.30 -31.48
N ALA A 498 27.53 18.02 -30.19
CA ALA A 498 26.59 18.62 -29.24
C ALA A 498 27.07 20.01 -28.86
N ARG A 499 26.38 21.07 -29.31
CA ARG A 499 26.69 22.45 -29.07
C ARG A 499 25.58 23.14 -28.29
N GLY A 500 25.90 23.63 -27.11
CA GLY A 500 24.96 24.36 -26.24
C GLY A 500 25.71 25.11 -25.17
N ARG A 501 25.04 25.94 -24.41
CA ARG A 501 25.63 26.58 -23.23
C ARG A 501 25.67 25.62 -22.05
N GLN A 502 24.64 24.78 -21.95
CA GLN A 502 24.55 23.71 -20.96
C GLN A 502 24.21 22.40 -21.65
N ILE A 503 24.81 21.33 -21.19
CA ILE A 503 24.58 19.96 -21.66
C ILE A 503 24.13 19.09 -20.49
N GLN A 504 23.13 18.25 -20.70
CA GLN A 504 22.71 17.18 -19.80
C GLN A 504 22.83 15.86 -20.52
N LEU A 505 23.36 14.87 -19.83
CA LEU A 505 23.45 13.51 -20.28
C LEU A 505 22.26 12.73 -19.77
N ARG A 506 21.61 11.97 -20.65
CA ARG A 506 20.64 10.93 -20.32
C ARG A 506 21.10 9.60 -20.86
N ILE A 507 21.12 8.57 -20.03
CA ILE A 507 21.40 7.18 -20.40
C ILE A 507 20.17 6.37 -20.09
N GLU A 508 19.74 5.53 -21.02
CA GLU A 508 18.53 4.72 -20.85
C GLU A 508 18.67 3.34 -21.49
N SER A 509 17.96 2.36 -20.94
CA SER A 509 17.79 1.02 -21.51
C SER A 509 16.33 0.59 -21.41
N ASP A 510 15.85 -0.09 -22.45
CA ASP A 510 14.49 -0.64 -22.59
C ASP A 510 14.46 -1.99 -23.31
N GLU A 511 15.62 -2.65 -23.42
CA GLU A 511 15.74 -3.98 -24.03
C GLU A 511 15.59 -5.10 -22.99
N LEU A 512 15.08 -6.24 -23.42
CA LEU A 512 15.06 -7.46 -22.59
C LEU A 512 16.49 -7.87 -22.21
N ASP A 513 16.64 -8.39 -21.01
CA ASP A 513 17.88 -8.87 -20.42
C ASP A 513 18.98 -7.79 -20.30
N SER A 514 18.61 -6.51 -20.41
CA SER A 514 19.53 -5.39 -20.29
C SER A 514 20.08 -5.28 -18.87
N ASN A 515 21.40 -5.18 -18.76
CA ASN A 515 22.12 -4.98 -17.51
C ASN A 515 23.33 -4.08 -17.74
N TRP A 516 23.57 -3.15 -16.84
CA TRP A 516 24.72 -2.26 -16.96
C TRP A 516 25.04 -1.56 -15.64
N ARG A 517 26.32 -1.20 -15.50
CA ARG A 517 26.79 -0.34 -14.42
C ARG A 517 27.51 0.85 -15.04
N PHE A 518 27.06 2.04 -14.70
CA PHE A 518 27.67 3.27 -15.19
C PHE A 518 28.85 3.68 -14.30
N GLY A 519 30.00 3.88 -14.92
CA GLY A 519 31.21 4.42 -14.30
C GLY A 519 31.35 5.92 -14.57
N THR A 520 32.57 6.35 -14.92
CA THR A 520 32.86 7.75 -15.21
C THR A 520 32.99 7.99 -16.70
N MET A 521 32.02 8.67 -17.30
CA MET A 521 32.10 9.06 -18.70
C MET A 521 33.18 10.12 -18.92
N ARG A 522 34.03 9.90 -19.89
CA ARG A 522 35.02 10.88 -20.33
C ARG A 522 34.48 11.64 -21.51
N VAL A 523 34.59 12.96 -21.48
CA VAL A 523 34.03 13.85 -22.50
C VAL A 523 35.11 14.82 -23.01
N ASP A 524 35.17 15.03 -24.33
CA ASP A 524 36.00 16.06 -24.96
C ASP A 524 35.17 17.31 -25.16
N LEU A 525 35.43 18.32 -24.33
CA LEU A 525 34.72 19.58 -24.30
C LEU A 525 35.62 20.72 -24.75
N GLN A 526 35.09 21.61 -25.57
CA GLN A 526 35.80 22.80 -26.05
C GLN A 526 34.90 24.02 -25.92
N LYS A 527 35.49 25.19 -25.64
CA LYS A 527 34.82 26.46 -25.75
C LYS A 527 34.60 26.83 -27.23
N ASP A 528 33.39 27.17 -27.59
CA ASP A 528 33.00 27.45 -28.96
C ASP A 528 32.30 28.82 -29.07
N GLY A 529 32.94 29.85 -28.49
CA GLY A 529 32.51 31.23 -28.52
C GLY A 529 31.39 31.61 -27.56
N LEU A 530 30.95 32.84 -27.61
CA LEU A 530 29.94 33.44 -26.74
C LEU A 530 28.51 33.31 -27.29
N ARG A 531 28.33 32.88 -28.54
CA ARG A 531 27.02 32.77 -29.23
C ARG A 531 26.90 31.47 -29.99
#